data_f887a10369426e38393e767e22f47f01
#
_entry.id   f887a10369426e38393e767e22f47f01
#
_cell.length_a   1.000
_cell.length_b   1.000
_cell.length_c   1.000
_cell.angle_alpha   90.00
_cell.angle_beta   90.00
_cell.angle_gamma   90.00
#
_symmetry.space_group_name_H-M   'P 1'
#
loop_
_entity.id
_entity.type
_entity.pdbx_description
1 polymer ?
#
loop_
_entity_poly.entity_id
_entity_poly.type
_entity_poly.pdbx_seq_one_letter_code
_entity_poly.pdbx_strand_id
1 'polypeptide(L)'
;MIVKQSCLDIENKINDSISPQPDYTLEIQNDSTIKLTVKSGIHKPYLYKSKAYKRNDTATIEVDTLEFSRLILEGKNIRFEELPYNEQKLTFEVLHQKLKESIQIETFNKDTLKILNLYDDNNGYNNAAGLLADRNHFPGIDIVKFGQNISVIQKRATIENISILEVYDKAIDMFRDYYQYEIIEG
;
A
#
# COMPACT_ATOMS: atom_id res chain seq x y z
N MET A 1 -33.62 -36.64 -7.12
CA MET A 1 -34.43 -35.44 -6.85
C MET A 1 -33.81 -34.61 -5.69
N ILE A 2 -33.42 -35.23 -4.59
CA ILE A 2 -32.85 -34.54 -3.39
C ILE A 2 -31.57 -33.75 -3.70
N VAL A 3 -30.58 -34.35 -4.40
CA VAL A 3 -29.28 -33.70 -4.68
C VAL A 3 -29.43 -32.46 -5.58
N LYS A 4 -30.34 -32.49 -6.56
CA LYS A 4 -30.62 -31.30 -7.39
C LYS A 4 -31.23 -30.17 -6.60
N GLN A 5 -32.12 -30.49 -5.65
CA GLN A 5 -32.69 -29.48 -4.74
C GLN A 5 -31.60 -28.90 -3.84
N SER A 6 -30.69 -29.72 -3.31
CA SER A 6 -29.56 -29.24 -2.50
C SER A 6 -28.60 -28.31 -3.27
N CYS A 7 -28.36 -28.57 -4.58
CA CYS A 7 -27.59 -27.65 -5.41
C CYS A 7 -28.27 -26.29 -5.52
N LEU A 8 -29.59 -26.29 -5.80
CA LEU A 8 -30.36 -25.04 -5.91
C LEU A 8 -30.36 -24.23 -4.59
N ASP A 9 -30.49 -24.93 -3.45
CA ASP A 9 -30.47 -24.31 -2.15
C ASP A 9 -29.11 -23.67 -1.83
N ILE A 10 -28.01 -24.35 -2.23
CA ILE A 10 -26.65 -23.80 -2.10
C ILE A 10 -26.48 -22.55 -2.99
N GLU A 11 -26.90 -22.65 -4.25
CA GLU A 11 -26.82 -21.57 -5.23
C GLU A 11 -27.60 -20.33 -4.76
N ASN A 12 -28.85 -20.51 -4.34
CA ASN A 12 -29.66 -19.43 -3.78
C ASN A 12 -28.99 -18.79 -2.56
N LYS A 13 -28.46 -19.61 -1.65
CA LYS A 13 -27.79 -19.10 -0.45
C LYS A 13 -26.53 -18.30 -0.76
N ILE A 14 -25.75 -18.68 -1.77
CA ILE A 14 -24.60 -17.93 -2.24
C ILE A 14 -25.07 -16.59 -2.83
N ASN A 15 -26.02 -16.64 -3.76
CA ASN A 15 -26.52 -15.46 -4.47
C ASN A 15 -27.20 -14.45 -3.56
N ASP A 16 -27.94 -14.91 -2.54
CA ASP A 16 -28.66 -14.04 -1.60
C ASP A 16 -27.77 -13.48 -0.50
N SER A 17 -26.63 -14.09 -0.25
CA SER A 17 -25.82 -13.74 0.93
C SER A 17 -24.48 -13.11 0.59
N ILE A 18 -23.95 -13.30 -0.62
CA ILE A 18 -22.60 -12.83 -0.99
C ILE A 18 -22.67 -11.76 -2.06
N SER A 19 -22.01 -10.63 -1.81
CA SER A 19 -21.92 -9.51 -2.76
C SER A 19 -20.48 -8.97 -2.81
N PRO A 20 -19.94 -8.65 -4.00
CA PRO A 20 -20.45 -9.04 -5.32
C PRO A 20 -20.57 -10.55 -5.49
N GLN A 21 -21.30 -10.99 -6.50
CA GLN A 21 -21.47 -12.43 -6.75
C GLN A 21 -20.12 -13.07 -7.10
N PRO A 22 -19.70 -14.17 -6.40
CA PRO A 22 -18.45 -14.86 -6.71
C PRO A 22 -18.57 -15.69 -7.99
N ASP A 23 -17.45 -15.93 -8.67
CA ASP A 23 -17.36 -16.89 -9.77
C ASP A 23 -17.19 -18.30 -9.18
N TYR A 24 -18.22 -19.14 -9.36
CA TYR A 24 -18.21 -20.51 -8.85
C TYR A 24 -18.90 -21.49 -9.81
N THR A 25 -18.60 -22.76 -9.63
CA THR A 25 -19.29 -23.86 -10.29
C THR A 25 -19.76 -24.90 -9.28
N LEU A 26 -20.95 -25.43 -9.49
CA LEU A 26 -21.53 -26.55 -8.73
C LEU A 26 -21.68 -27.77 -9.64
N GLU A 27 -21.08 -28.86 -9.24
CA GLU A 27 -21.11 -30.15 -9.99
C GLU A 27 -21.60 -31.26 -9.09
N ILE A 28 -22.53 -32.08 -9.60
CA ILE A 28 -22.96 -33.30 -8.93
C ILE A 28 -22.02 -34.40 -9.39
N GLN A 29 -21.31 -35.02 -8.43
CA GLN A 29 -20.41 -36.14 -8.69
C GLN A 29 -21.18 -37.46 -8.76
N ASN A 30 -20.57 -38.54 -9.31
CA ASN A 30 -21.17 -39.85 -9.49
C ASN A 30 -21.60 -40.53 -8.18
N ASP A 31 -21.00 -40.16 -7.07
CA ASP A 31 -21.31 -40.65 -5.71
C ASP A 31 -22.40 -39.83 -5.01
N SER A 32 -23.10 -38.95 -5.74
CA SER A 32 -24.13 -38.05 -5.23
C SER A 32 -23.58 -36.96 -4.28
N THR A 33 -22.27 -36.68 -4.28
CA THR A 33 -21.70 -35.55 -3.61
C THR A 33 -21.78 -34.28 -4.48
N ILE A 34 -21.78 -33.12 -3.85
CA ILE A 34 -21.79 -31.82 -4.53
C ILE A 34 -20.38 -31.21 -4.41
N LYS A 35 -19.76 -30.95 -5.55
CA LYS A 35 -18.49 -30.25 -5.64
C LYS A 35 -18.74 -28.77 -5.93
N LEU A 36 -18.40 -27.91 -4.99
CA LEU A 36 -18.36 -26.46 -5.16
C LEU A 36 -16.93 -26.04 -5.45
N THR A 37 -16.69 -25.46 -6.62
CA THR A 37 -15.40 -24.86 -6.99
C THR A 37 -15.57 -23.34 -7.05
N VAL A 38 -14.79 -22.61 -6.25
CA VAL A 38 -14.80 -21.16 -6.22
C VAL A 38 -13.48 -20.65 -6.81
N LYS A 39 -13.56 -19.78 -7.80
CA LYS A 39 -12.39 -19.16 -8.41
C LYS A 39 -11.95 -17.92 -7.63
N SER A 40 -10.69 -17.56 -7.77
CA SER A 40 -10.19 -16.30 -7.23
C SER A 40 -10.88 -15.13 -7.92
N GLY A 41 -11.57 -14.30 -7.16
CA GLY A 41 -12.29 -13.13 -7.67
C GLY A 41 -11.42 -11.90 -7.80
N ILE A 42 -11.74 -11.06 -8.78
CA ILE A 42 -11.09 -9.79 -9.07
C ILE A 42 -11.79 -8.59 -8.40
N HIS A 43 -13.04 -8.76 -7.96
CA HIS A 43 -13.87 -7.69 -7.38
C HIS A 43 -13.88 -7.75 -5.84
N LYS A 44 -12.72 -7.70 -5.23
CA LYS A 44 -12.59 -7.68 -3.76
C LYS A 44 -13.04 -6.33 -3.15
N PRO A 45 -13.53 -6.33 -1.90
CA PRO A 45 -13.83 -7.47 -1.05
C PRO A 45 -15.17 -8.11 -1.35
N TYR A 46 -15.28 -9.43 -1.17
CA TYR A 46 -16.55 -10.14 -1.17
C TYR A 46 -17.15 -10.08 0.24
N LEU A 47 -18.43 -9.69 0.33
CA LEU A 47 -19.11 -9.51 1.60
C LEU A 47 -20.14 -10.64 1.80
N TYR A 48 -20.11 -11.30 2.92
CA TYR A 48 -21.19 -12.16 3.37
C TYR A 48 -22.08 -11.38 4.34
N LYS A 49 -23.35 -11.18 3.97
CA LYS A 49 -24.31 -10.37 4.75
C LYS A 49 -23.74 -9.02 5.16
N SER A 50 -23.16 -8.29 4.19
CA SER A 50 -22.55 -6.96 4.36
C SER A 50 -21.29 -6.91 5.22
N LYS A 51 -20.66 -8.05 5.55
CA LYS A 51 -19.44 -8.15 6.33
C LYS A 51 -18.33 -8.86 5.56
N ALA A 52 -17.11 -8.37 5.67
CA ALA A 52 -15.94 -9.05 5.14
C ALA A 52 -15.31 -9.96 6.21
N TYR A 53 -14.80 -11.10 5.76
CA TYR A 53 -14.19 -12.10 6.63
C TYR A 53 -12.84 -12.55 6.08
N LYS A 54 -11.93 -12.89 6.99
CA LYS A 54 -10.68 -13.54 6.66
C LYS A 54 -10.49 -14.84 7.44
N ARG A 55 -9.71 -15.74 6.88
CA ARG A 55 -9.27 -16.93 7.57
C ARG A 55 -8.00 -16.63 8.37
N ASN A 56 -8.01 -16.97 9.65
CA ASN A 56 -6.86 -16.92 10.52
C ASN A 56 -6.67 -18.32 11.11
N ASP A 57 -5.76 -19.09 10.51
CA ASP A 57 -5.51 -20.51 10.83
C ASP A 57 -6.81 -21.33 10.91
N THR A 58 -7.33 -21.55 12.10
CA THR A 58 -8.50 -22.36 12.36
C THR A 58 -9.82 -21.57 12.41
N ALA A 59 -9.76 -20.25 12.60
CA ALA A 59 -10.93 -19.41 12.76
C ALA A 59 -11.24 -18.53 11.54
N THR A 60 -12.52 -18.28 11.30
CA THR A 60 -12.98 -17.23 10.39
C THR A 60 -13.35 -16.02 11.23
N ILE A 61 -12.67 -14.90 11.01
CA ILE A 61 -12.87 -13.66 11.76
C ILE A 61 -13.36 -12.55 10.83
N GLU A 62 -14.20 -11.66 11.36
CA GLU A 62 -14.61 -10.44 10.68
C GLU A 62 -13.40 -9.51 10.60
N VAL A 63 -13.18 -8.90 9.43
CA VAL A 63 -12.10 -7.93 9.25
C VAL A 63 -12.48 -6.60 9.91
N ASP A 64 -11.50 -5.92 10.49
CA ASP A 64 -11.68 -4.59 11.04
C ASP A 64 -11.80 -3.51 9.94
N THR A 65 -12.13 -2.29 10.34
CA THR A 65 -12.36 -1.17 9.40
C THR A 65 -11.10 -0.83 8.59
N LEU A 66 -9.91 -0.93 9.18
CA LEU A 66 -8.65 -0.62 8.49
C LEU A 66 -8.35 -1.66 7.42
N GLU A 67 -8.45 -2.92 7.77
CA GLU A 67 -8.23 -4.02 6.83
C GLU A 67 -9.29 -4.04 5.73
N PHE A 68 -10.54 -3.71 6.07
CA PHE A 68 -11.61 -3.56 5.09
C PHE A 68 -11.29 -2.48 4.05
N SER A 69 -10.80 -1.33 4.49
CA SER A 69 -10.36 -0.24 3.58
C SER A 69 -9.22 -0.69 2.67
N ARG A 70 -8.25 -1.45 3.18
CA ARG A 70 -7.16 -2.03 2.38
C ARG A 70 -7.68 -3.00 1.31
N LEU A 71 -8.63 -3.87 1.66
CA LEU A 71 -9.24 -4.81 0.71
C LEU A 71 -10.00 -4.09 -0.42
N ILE A 72 -10.64 -2.95 -0.13
CA ILE A 72 -11.30 -2.12 -1.15
C ILE A 72 -10.26 -1.55 -2.12
N LEU A 73 -9.16 -1.01 -1.63
CA LEU A 73 -8.08 -0.48 -2.47
C LEU A 73 -7.46 -1.58 -3.33
N GLU A 74 -7.17 -2.73 -2.74
CA GLU A 74 -6.66 -3.91 -3.44
C GLU A 74 -7.62 -4.36 -4.55
N GLY A 75 -8.92 -4.43 -4.25
CA GLY A 75 -9.94 -4.83 -5.21
C GLY A 75 -10.12 -3.85 -6.38
N LYS A 76 -9.82 -2.58 -6.17
CA LYS A 76 -9.82 -1.54 -7.20
C LYS A 76 -8.46 -1.40 -7.90
N ASN A 77 -7.46 -2.17 -7.47
CA ASN A 77 -6.06 -2.03 -7.90
C ASN A 77 -5.52 -0.60 -7.74
N ILE A 78 -5.97 0.09 -6.69
CA ILE A 78 -5.51 1.43 -6.33
C ILE A 78 -4.43 1.30 -5.27
N ARG A 79 -3.29 1.91 -5.50
CA ARG A 79 -2.19 1.96 -4.55
C ARG A 79 -2.31 3.17 -3.64
N PHE A 80 -1.71 3.08 -2.46
CA PHE A 80 -1.72 4.17 -1.48
C PHE A 80 -1.15 5.47 -2.05
N GLU A 81 -0.08 5.38 -2.82
CA GLU A 81 0.58 6.53 -3.46
C GLU A 81 -0.28 7.25 -4.49
N GLU A 82 -1.29 6.58 -5.07
CA GLU A 82 -2.21 7.14 -6.07
C GLU A 82 -3.41 7.86 -5.45
N LEU A 83 -3.65 7.67 -4.15
CA LEU A 83 -4.75 8.34 -3.44
C LEU A 83 -4.50 9.85 -3.35
N PRO A 84 -5.55 10.69 -3.43
CA PRO A 84 -5.41 12.12 -3.23
C PRO A 84 -4.75 12.46 -1.89
N TYR A 85 -3.78 13.37 -1.91
CA TYR A 85 -3.15 13.87 -0.71
C TYR A 85 -4.02 14.97 -0.07
N ASN A 86 -4.10 14.98 1.26
CA ASN A 86 -4.99 15.90 1.96
C ASN A 86 -4.60 17.37 1.77
N GLU A 87 -3.29 17.67 1.69
CA GLU A 87 -2.79 19.02 1.47
C GLU A 87 -2.51 19.26 -0.01
N GLN A 88 -3.14 20.31 -0.57
CA GLN A 88 -3.05 20.64 -1.99
C GLN A 88 -2.18 21.88 -2.28
N LYS A 89 -1.48 22.42 -1.26
CA LYS A 89 -0.52 23.53 -1.41
C LYS A 89 0.89 23.01 -1.18
N LEU A 90 1.45 22.40 -2.21
CA LEU A 90 2.75 21.76 -2.16
C LEU A 90 3.82 22.56 -2.92
N THR A 91 5.06 22.49 -2.45
CA THR A 91 6.26 22.98 -3.14
C THR A 91 7.21 21.82 -3.38
N PHE A 92 8.07 21.91 -4.40
CA PHE A 92 8.90 20.82 -4.89
C PHE A 92 10.30 21.27 -5.29
N GLU A 93 10.90 22.16 -4.51
CA GLU A 93 12.25 22.68 -4.80
C GLU A 93 13.30 21.56 -4.79
N VAL A 94 13.23 20.67 -3.79
CA VAL A 94 14.14 19.51 -3.68
C VAL A 94 13.98 18.57 -4.89
N LEU A 95 12.75 18.25 -5.28
CA LEU A 95 12.48 17.40 -6.44
C LEU A 95 13.00 18.06 -7.73
N HIS A 96 12.70 19.34 -7.93
CA HIS A 96 13.18 20.10 -9.08
C HIS A 96 14.70 20.08 -9.19
N GLN A 97 15.41 20.36 -8.09
CA GLN A 97 16.87 20.32 -8.04
C GLN A 97 17.40 18.92 -8.42
N LYS A 98 16.86 17.86 -7.85
CA LYS A 98 17.28 16.48 -8.14
C LYS A 98 17.04 16.10 -9.60
N LEU A 99 15.93 16.48 -10.18
CA LEU A 99 15.62 16.24 -11.60
C LEU A 99 16.57 17.03 -12.52
N LYS A 100 16.87 18.29 -12.16
CA LYS A 100 17.81 19.11 -12.89
C LYS A 100 19.22 18.49 -12.91
N GLU A 101 19.69 17.99 -11.77
CA GLU A 101 20.99 17.34 -11.63
C GLU A 101 21.07 16.00 -12.38
N SER A 102 19.99 15.21 -12.34
CA SER A 102 20.00 13.83 -12.85
C SER A 102 19.67 13.72 -14.34
N ILE A 103 18.70 14.49 -14.82
CA ILE A 103 18.18 14.40 -16.20
C ILE A 103 18.18 15.74 -16.93
N GLN A 104 18.78 16.79 -16.34
CA GLN A 104 18.94 18.11 -16.94
C GLN A 104 17.61 18.75 -17.40
N ILE A 105 16.55 18.57 -16.62
CA ILE A 105 15.25 19.17 -16.92
C ILE A 105 15.35 20.69 -16.91
N GLU A 106 14.93 21.35 -17.99
CA GLU A 106 14.99 22.81 -18.08
C GLU A 106 13.79 23.51 -17.44
N THR A 107 12.61 22.88 -17.55
CA THR A 107 11.37 23.44 -17.01
C THR A 107 10.71 22.47 -16.04
N PHE A 108 10.32 23.01 -14.87
CA PHE A 108 9.59 22.28 -13.86
C PHE A 108 8.26 22.99 -13.58
N ASN A 109 7.16 22.37 -13.99
CA ASN A 109 5.83 22.94 -13.88
C ASN A 109 4.78 21.84 -13.61
N LYS A 110 3.49 22.19 -13.63
CA LYS A 110 2.40 21.22 -13.43
C LYS A 110 2.40 20.09 -14.48
N ASP A 111 2.81 20.37 -15.70
CA ASP A 111 2.84 19.31 -16.72
C ASP A 111 3.94 18.29 -16.41
N THR A 112 5.07 18.73 -15.88
CA THR A 112 6.11 17.83 -15.35
C THR A 112 5.54 16.92 -14.25
N LEU A 113 4.78 17.48 -13.32
CA LEU A 113 4.15 16.72 -12.23
C LEU A 113 3.10 15.73 -12.76
N LYS A 114 2.36 16.08 -13.82
CA LYS A 114 1.43 15.14 -14.49
C LYS A 114 2.16 13.98 -15.16
N ILE A 115 3.26 14.27 -15.87
CA ILE A 115 4.10 13.22 -16.50
C ILE A 115 4.65 12.25 -15.45
N LEU A 116 5.00 12.76 -14.26
CA LEU A 116 5.46 11.95 -13.13
C LEU A 116 4.32 11.27 -12.35
N ASN A 117 3.07 11.40 -12.78
CA ASN A 117 1.88 10.92 -12.08
C ASN A 117 1.76 11.43 -10.61
N LEU A 118 2.20 12.66 -10.34
CA LEU A 118 2.12 13.29 -9.04
C LEU A 118 0.94 14.25 -8.91
N TYR A 119 0.37 14.67 -10.03
CA TYR A 119 -0.75 15.61 -10.11
C TYR A 119 -1.74 15.20 -11.21
N ASP A 120 -3.01 15.33 -10.91
CA ASP A 120 -4.13 15.14 -11.83
C ASP A 120 -5.08 16.36 -11.74
N ASP A 121 -5.67 16.79 -12.88
CA ASP A 121 -6.51 17.99 -12.90
C ASP A 121 -7.83 17.84 -12.11
N ASN A 122 -8.32 16.61 -11.93
CA ASN A 122 -9.56 16.33 -11.22
C ASN A 122 -9.32 16.10 -9.73
N ASN A 123 -8.22 15.39 -9.38
CA ASN A 123 -7.95 14.90 -8.03
C ASN A 123 -6.86 15.72 -7.31
N GLY A 124 -6.12 16.58 -8.05
CA GLY A 124 -5.01 17.33 -7.50
C GLY A 124 -3.75 16.48 -7.27
N TYR A 125 -3.01 16.81 -6.22
CA TYR A 125 -1.82 16.06 -5.80
C TYR A 125 -2.21 14.76 -5.09
N ASN A 126 -1.46 13.70 -5.38
CA ASN A 126 -1.61 12.40 -4.71
C ASN A 126 -0.58 12.22 -3.56
N ASN A 127 -0.66 11.08 -2.85
CA ASN A 127 0.26 10.80 -1.74
C ASN A 127 1.72 10.70 -2.17
N ALA A 128 2.02 10.25 -3.39
CA ALA A 128 3.39 10.27 -3.92
C ALA A 128 3.92 11.70 -4.04
N ALA A 129 3.09 12.64 -4.51
CA ALA A 129 3.43 14.05 -4.53
C ALA A 129 3.68 14.59 -3.11
N GLY A 130 2.81 14.24 -2.16
CA GLY A 130 3.00 14.60 -0.76
C GLY A 130 4.34 14.11 -0.20
N LEU A 131 4.74 12.86 -0.48
CA LEU A 131 6.03 12.31 -0.05
C LEU A 131 7.24 13.04 -0.65
N LEU A 132 7.11 13.53 -1.88
CA LEU A 132 8.16 14.25 -2.61
C LEU A 132 8.15 15.77 -2.35
N ALA A 133 7.11 16.31 -1.74
CA ALA A 133 6.99 17.71 -1.41
C ALA A 133 8.07 18.14 -0.38
N ASP A 134 8.52 19.39 -0.47
CA ASP A 134 9.55 19.95 0.43
C ASP A 134 9.14 19.86 1.90
N ARG A 135 7.83 19.92 2.18
CA ARG A 135 7.23 19.71 3.50
C ARG A 135 6.05 18.76 3.38
N ASN A 136 5.94 17.84 4.33
CA ASN A 136 4.85 16.88 4.39
C ASN A 136 4.60 16.42 5.84
N HIS A 137 3.57 15.60 6.03
CA HIS A 137 3.18 15.07 7.34
C HIS A 137 3.31 13.53 7.41
N PHE A 138 4.07 12.93 6.50
CA PHE A 138 4.35 11.50 6.58
C PHE A 138 5.31 11.20 7.72
N PRO A 139 5.20 10.01 8.32
CA PRO A 139 6.19 9.53 9.27
C PRO A 139 7.58 9.56 8.64
N GLY A 140 8.54 10.10 9.38
CA GLY A 140 9.92 10.12 8.96
C GLY A 140 10.64 8.82 9.30
N ILE A 141 11.95 8.91 9.46
CA ILE A 141 12.80 7.80 9.88
C ILE A 141 13.53 8.12 11.17
N ASP A 142 13.73 7.10 12.00
CA ASP A 142 14.64 7.13 13.14
C ASP A 142 15.93 6.38 12.78
N ILE A 143 17.07 7.05 12.93
CA ILE A 143 18.39 6.47 12.72
C ILE A 143 19.06 6.33 14.08
N VAL A 144 19.46 5.11 14.43
CA VAL A 144 20.06 4.82 15.73
C VAL A 144 21.39 4.13 15.53
N LYS A 145 22.44 4.64 16.18
CA LYS A 145 23.73 3.95 16.34
C LYS A 145 23.79 3.35 17.73
N PHE A 146 23.90 2.04 17.80
CA PHE A 146 24.12 1.30 19.05
C PHE A 146 25.60 1.25 19.39
N GLY A 147 25.89 1.12 20.68
CA GLY A 147 27.22 0.86 21.20
C GLY A 147 27.66 -0.62 21.05
N GLN A 148 28.51 -1.08 21.95
CA GLN A 148 28.97 -2.47 21.95
C GLN A 148 27.85 -3.48 22.18
N ASN A 149 26.71 -3.05 22.72
CA ASN A 149 25.51 -3.85 22.84
C ASN A 149 24.27 -3.01 22.50
N ILE A 150 23.17 -3.69 22.17
CA ILE A 150 21.90 -3.07 21.78
C ILE A 150 21.24 -2.21 22.88
N SER A 151 21.63 -2.39 24.12
CA SER A 151 21.09 -1.62 25.25
C SER A 151 21.70 -0.23 25.39
N VAL A 152 22.77 0.05 24.64
CA VAL A 152 23.47 1.34 24.67
C VAL A 152 23.28 2.08 23.37
N ILE A 153 22.50 3.15 23.38
CA ILE A 153 22.32 4.04 22.23
C ILE A 153 23.43 5.10 22.27
N GLN A 154 24.30 5.13 21.27
CA GLN A 154 25.36 6.15 21.14
C GLN A 154 24.87 7.41 20.44
N LYS A 155 24.06 7.26 19.39
CA LYS A 155 23.46 8.39 18.67
C LYS A 155 22.05 8.01 18.21
N ARG A 156 21.18 9.01 18.20
CA ARG A 156 19.83 8.90 17.61
C ARG A 156 19.50 10.18 16.88
N ALA A 157 18.89 10.08 15.72
CA ALA A 157 18.32 11.22 15.00
C ALA A 157 16.99 10.81 14.38
N THR A 158 16.00 11.68 14.53
CA THR A 158 14.70 11.59 13.87
C THR A 158 14.68 12.60 12.73
N ILE A 159 14.35 12.16 11.52
CA ILE A 159 14.25 12.99 10.32
C ILE A 159 12.81 12.85 9.81
N GLU A 160 12.04 13.93 9.87
CA GLU A 160 10.61 13.93 9.55
C GLU A 160 10.16 15.28 8.95
N ASN A 161 8.94 15.33 8.41
CA ASN A 161 8.29 16.53 7.89
C ASN A 161 9.00 17.20 6.69
N ILE A 162 9.83 16.47 5.97
CA ILE A 162 10.57 16.95 4.78
C ILE A 162 10.43 15.94 3.64
N SER A 163 10.84 16.35 2.43
CA SER A 163 10.84 15.47 1.25
C SER A 163 11.58 14.17 1.53
N ILE A 164 11.01 13.05 1.05
CA ILE A 164 11.66 11.73 1.16
C ILE A 164 13.03 11.71 0.49
N LEU A 165 13.26 12.54 -0.52
CA LEU A 165 14.56 12.70 -1.17
C LEU A 165 15.59 13.29 -0.21
N GLU A 166 15.19 14.31 0.55
CA GLU A 166 16.04 14.90 1.58
C GLU A 166 16.25 13.97 2.78
N VAL A 167 15.21 13.23 3.16
CA VAL A 167 15.31 12.15 4.18
C VAL A 167 16.37 11.14 3.77
N TYR A 168 16.34 10.71 2.50
CA TYR A 168 17.32 9.76 1.95
C TYR A 168 18.74 10.30 2.01
N ASP A 169 18.97 11.53 1.52
CA ASP A 169 20.31 12.14 1.53
C ASP A 169 20.87 12.24 2.96
N LYS A 170 20.08 12.77 3.90
CA LYS A 170 20.46 12.86 5.31
C LYS A 170 20.74 11.50 5.93
N ALA A 171 19.96 10.48 5.58
CA ALA A 171 20.18 9.12 6.07
C ALA A 171 21.51 8.55 5.58
N ILE A 172 21.84 8.75 4.30
CA ILE A 172 23.12 8.31 3.73
C ILE A 172 24.30 9.04 4.37
N ASP A 173 24.20 10.35 4.58
CA ASP A 173 25.26 11.13 5.21
C ASP A 173 25.49 10.66 6.66
N MET A 174 24.41 10.45 7.42
CA MET A 174 24.52 9.92 8.77
C MET A 174 25.09 8.50 8.79
N PHE A 175 24.71 7.67 7.82
CA PHE A 175 25.28 6.31 7.70
C PHE A 175 26.78 6.38 7.47
N ARG A 176 27.26 7.25 6.57
CA ARG A 176 28.69 7.46 6.31
C ARG A 176 29.42 7.94 7.55
N ASP A 177 28.85 8.87 8.31
CA ASP A 177 29.40 9.36 9.56
C ASP A 177 29.51 8.26 10.63
N TYR A 178 28.56 7.32 10.64
CA TYR A 178 28.55 6.24 11.62
C TYR A 178 29.46 5.06 11.23
N TYR A 179 29.67 4.86 9.94
CA TYR A 179 30.58 3.86 9.38
C TYR A 179 31.89 4.53 8.97
N GLN A 180 32.75 4.83 9.93
CA GLN A 180 34.13 5.20 9.63
C GLN A 180 34.90 3.92 9.36
N TYR A 181 35.36 3.74 8.12
CA TYR A 181 36.31 2.68 7.80
C TYR A 181 37.69 3.11 8.33
N GLU A 182 38.25 2.41 9.31
CA GLU A 182 39.68 2.46 9.56
C GLU A 182 40.38 1.75 8.40
N ILE A 183 41.05 2.51 7.54
CA ILE A 183 42.01 1.93 6.59
C ILE A 183 43.22 1.62 7.42
N ILE A 184 43.41 0.34 7.81
CA ILE A 184 44.66 -0.12 8.36
C ILE A 184 45.59 -0.32 7.17
N GLU A 185 46.48 0.66 6.93
CA GLU A 185 47.61 0.45 6.04
C GLU A 185 48.53 -0.63 6.65
N GLY A 186 48.63 -1.78 5.97
CA GLY A 186 49.55 -2.86 6.32
C GLY A 186 50.95 -2.62 5.77
#